data_3b929967886e7b7eb62517913709a23c
#
_entry.id   3b929967886e7b7eb62517913709a23c
#
_cell.length_a   1.000
_cell.length_b   1.000
_cell.length_c   1.000
_cell.angle_alpha   90.00
_cell.angle_beta   90.00
_cell.angle_gamma   90.00
#
_symmetry.space_group_name_H-M   'P 1'
#
loop_
_entity.id
_entity.type
_entity.pdbx_description
1 polymer ?
#
loop_
_entity_poly.entity_id
_entity_poly.type
_entity_poly.pdbx_seq_one_letter_code
_entity_poly.pdbx_strand_id
1 'polypeptide(L)'
;MAVSKEISEFVDEVWPSVKKDIAALVAVDSVEDLAAAAPGAPWGPGPRAAMDEALDQARRHGLETCDIDGRIAYADLPGTGDGVLATIAHVDVVPAGPGWDSNPFELRERDGYPVGRGLVDDNGPSVLTP
;
A
#
# COMPACT_ATOMS: atom_id res chain seq x y z
N MET A 1 25.19 10.91 -4.88
CA MET A 1 25.63 9.57 -5.30
C MET A 1 24.83 9.20 -6.54
N ALA A 2 25.45 8.85 -7.65
CA ALA A 2 24.71 8.42 -8.85
C ALA A 2 24.18 7.00 -8.61
N VAL A 3 22.91 6.77 -8.91
CA VAL A 3 22.31 5.43 -8.93
C VAL A 3 23.01 4.63 -10.03
N SER A 4 23.36 3.35 -9.77
CA SER A 4 23.97 2.52 -10.79
C SER A 4 23.02 2.32 -11.98
N LYS A 5 23.56 2.14 -13.17
CA LYS A 5 22.77 1.92 -14.38
C LYS A 5 21.85 0.69 -14.23
N GLU A 6 22.36 -0.38 -13.62
CA GLU A 6 21.60 -1.62 -13.37
C GLU A 6 20.37 -1.39 -12.48
N ILE A 7 20.51 -0.59 -11.40
CA ILE A 7 19.39 -0.24 -10.54
C ILE A 7 18.36 0.61 -11.30
N SER A 8 18.83 1.56 -12.11
CA SER A 8 17.93 2.40 -12.90
C SER A 8 17.14 1.58 -13.91
N GLU A 9 17.79 0.67 -14.63
CA GLU A 9 17.14 -0.23 -15.59
C GLU A 9 16.13 -1.16 -14.90
N PHE A 10 16.46 -1.69 -13.73
CA PHE A 10 15.55 -2.51 -12.93
C PHE A 10 14.31 -1.70 -12.49
N VAL A 11 14.51 -0.48 -11.98
CA VAL A 11 13.39 0.39 -11.59
C VAL A 11 12.47 0.68 -12.78
N ASP A 12 13.04 0.98 -13.95
CA ASP A 12 12.24 1.25 -15.16
C ASP A 12 11.43 0.00 -15.59
N GLU A 13 11.99 -1.19 -15.42
CA GLU A 13 11.32 -2.46 -15.73
C GLU A 13 10.14 -2.73 -14.78
N VAL A 14 10.31 -2.55 -13.46
CA VAL A 14 9.29 -2.89 -12.46
C VAL A 14 8.25 -1.78 -12.25
N TRP A 15 8.57 -0.53 -12.60
CA TRP A 15 7.74 0.62 -12.34
C TRP A 15 6.28 0.51 -12.82
N PRO A 16 5.98 -0.05 -14.01
CA PRO A 16 4.58 -0.24 -14.43
C PRO A 16 3.78 -1.15 -13.49
N SER A 17 4.40 -2.18 -12.91
CA SER A 17 3.77 -3.07 -11.92
C SER A 17 3.57 -2.34 -10.59
N VAL A 18 4.57 -1.63 -10.11
CA VAL A 18 4.52 -0.83 -8.88
C VAL A 18 3.39 0.20 -8.96
N LYS A 19 3.27 0.93 -10.06
CA LYS A 19 2.15 1.88 -10.27
C LYS A 19 0.78 1.20 -10.21
N LYS A 20 0.66 -0.02 -10.72
CA LYS A 20 -0.58 -0.78 -10.68
C LYS A 20 -0.94 -1.19 -9.24
N ASP A 21 0.03 -1.62 -8.45
CA ASP A 21 -0.18 -1.99 -7.06
C ASP A 21 -0.53 -0.77 -6.20
N ILE A 22 0.14 0.36 -6.40
CA ILE A 22 -0.24 1.64 -5.77
C ILE A 22 -1.68 2.03 -6.16
N ALA A 23 -2.04 1.93 -7.42
CA ALA A 23 -3.38 2.27 -7.90
C ALA A 23 -4.46 1.39 -7.25
N ALA A 24 -4.17 0.12 -7.02
CA ALA A 24 -5.08 -0.81 -6.37
C ALA A 24 -5.34 -0.42 -4.91
N LEU A 25 -4.32 -0.04 -4.14
CA LEU A 25 -4.50 0.47 -2.78
C LEU A 25 -5.22 1.83 -2.76
N VAL A 26 -4.85 2.76 -3.63
CA VAL A 26 -5.51 4.07 -3.74
C VAL A 26 -7.00 3.93 -4.08
N ALA A 27 -7.38 2.89 -4.82
CA ALA A 27 -8.78 2.64 -5.19
C ALA A 27 -9.66 2.21 -4.01
N VAL A 28 -9.08 1.83 -2.88
CA VAL A 28 -9.83 1.48 -1.67
C VAL A 28 -10.08 2.72 -0.83
N ASP A 29 -11.36 3.04 -0.57
CA ASP A 29 -11.73 4.03 0.45
C ASP A 29 -11.49 3.43 1.84
N SER A 30 -10.26 3.52 2.31
CA SER A 30 -9.79 2.94 3.57
C SER A 30 -9.90 3.88 4.76
N VAL A 31 -10.84 4.82 4.71
CA VAL A 31 -11.17 5.69 5.84
C VAL A 31 -11.78 4.86 6.98
N GLU A 32 -11.33 5.13 8.21
CA GLU A 32 -11.87 4.49 9.40
C GLU A 32 -13.37 4.72 9.54
N ASP A 33 -14.12 3.66 9.82
CA ASP A 33 -15.55 3.70 10.17
C ASP A 33 -15.82 2.80 11.38
N LEU A 34 -15.68 3.36 12.57
CA LEU A 34 -15.89 2.64 13.83
C LEU A 34 -17.36 2.24 14.03
N ALA A 35 -18.31 2.90 13.37
CA ALA A 35 -19.73 2.52 13.44
C ALA A 35 -20.00 1.21 12.69
N ALA A 36 -19.17 0.89 11.68
CA ALA A 36 -19.23 -0.36 10.92
C ALA A 36 -18.17 -1.38 11.37
N ALA A 37 -17.54 -1.18 12.53
CA ALA A 37 -16.55 -2.10 13.07
C ALA A 37 -17.16 -3.49 13.37
N ALA A 38 -16.41 -4.54 13.04
CA ALA A 38 -16.83 -5.93 13.21
C ALA A 38 -15.62 -6.83 13.59
N PRO A 39 -15.85 -8.07 14.05
CA PRO A 39 -14.77 -9.03 14.22
C PRO A 39 -13.98 -9.21 12.94
N GLY A 40 -12.64 -9.07 13.01
CA GLY A 40 -11.73 -9.11 11.86
C GLY A 40 -11.68 -7.81 11.04
N ALA A 41 -12.52 -6.80 11.37
CA ALA A 41 -12.52 -5.48 10.76
C ALA A 41 -12.73 -4.39 11.83
N PRO A 42 -11.81 -4.25 12.80
CA PRO A 42 -12.01 -3.38 13.96
C PRO A 42 -12.06 -1.89 13.63
N TRP A 43 -11.55 -1.49 12.48
CA TRP A 43 -11.52 -0.13 11.98
C TRP A 43 -12.57 0.13 10.87
N GLY A 44 -13.45 -0.85 10.63
CA GLY A 44 -14.44 -0.82 9.57
C GLY A 44 -14.02 -1.57 8.29
N PRO A 45 -14.93 -1.65 7.32
CA PRO A 45 -14.72 -2.43 6.10
C PRO A 45 -13.66 -1.85 5.16
N GLY A 46 -13.49 -0.53 5.13
CA GLY A 46 -12.51 0.13 4.27
C GLY A 46 -11.07 -0.22 4.62
N PRO A 47 -10.60 0.01 5.85
CA PRO A 47 -9.25 -0.40 6.28
C PRO A 47 -9.03 -1.92 6.18
N ARG A 48 -10.09 -2.72 6.41
CA ARG A 48 -10.02 -4.18 6.19
C ARG A 48 -9.73 -4.52 4.73
N ALA A 49 -10.45 -3.91 3.80
CA ALA A 49 -10.24 -4.14 2.37
C ALA A 49 -8.85 -3.70 1.88
N ALA A 50 -8.33 -2.59 2.41
CA ALA A 50 -6.97 -2.16 2.10
C ALA A 50 -5.91 -3.12 2.65
N MET A 51 -6.11 -3.65 3.86
CA MET A 51 -5.22 -4.67 4.42
C MET A 51 -5.26 -5.96 3.58
N ASP A 52 -6.44 -6.39 3.13
CA ASP A 52 -6.58 -7.56 2.25
C ASP A 52 -5.83 -7.36 0.93
N GLU A 53 -5.98 -6.20 0.30
CA GLU A 53 -5.25 -5.87 -0.92
C GLU A 53 -3.73 -5.87 -0.70
N ALA A 54 -3.24 -5.26 0.39
CA ALA A 54 -1.81 -5.25 0.71
C ALA A 54 -1.27 -6.67 0.91
N LEU A 55 -1.99 -7.52 1.65
CA LEU A 55 -1.61 -8.92 1.84
C LEU A 55 -1.63 -9.72 0.52
N ASP A 56 -2.58 -9.44 -0.36
CA ASP A 56 -2.63 -10.08 -1.69
C ASP A 56 -1.47 -9.62 -2.58
N GLN A 57 -1.08 -8.35 -2.50
CA GLN A 57 0.13 -7.85 -3.17
C GLN A 57 1.37 -8.58 -2.64
N ALA A 58 1.56 -8.66 -1.33
CA ALA A 58 2.68 -9.35 -0.71
C ALA A 58 2.77 -10.82 -1.17
N ARG A 59 1.64 -11.53 -1.21
CA ARG A 59 1.59 -12.92 -1.71
C ARG A 59 1.99 -13.03 -3.19
N ARG A 60 1.55 -12.10 -4.03
CA ARG A 60 1.94 -12.06 -5.46
C ARG A 60 3.43 -11.85 -5.63
N HIS A 61 4.07 -11.14 -4.70
CA HIS A 61 5.52 -10.95 -4.65
C HIS A 61 6.28 -12.08 -3.93
N GLY A 62 5.57 -13.14 -3.52
CA GLY A 62 6.20 -14.35 -2.95
C GLY A 62 6.49 -14.28 -1.46
N LEU A 63 5.93 -13.30 -0.73
CA LEU A 63 6.09 -13.19 0.71
C LEU A 63 5.08 -14.10 1.44
N GLU A 64 5.47 -14.61 2.59
CA GLU A 64 4.58 -15.31 3.53
C GLU A 64 3.82 -14.27 4.35
N THR A 65 2.49 -14.39 4.43
CA THR A 65 1.65 -13.36 5.04
C THR A 65 0.91 -13.86 6.27
N CYS A 66 0.71 -12.98 7.24
CA CYS A 66 -0.09 -13.23 8.41
C CYS A 66 -0.98 -12.01 8.74
N ASP A 67 -2.23 -12.28 9.10
CA ASP A 67 -3.19 -11.30 9.62
C ASP A 67 -3.43 -11.59 11.10
N ILE A 68 -3.35 -10.57 11.93
CA ILE A 68 -3.59 -10.63 13.38
C ILE A 68 -4.90 -9.90 13.68
N ASP A 69 -6.00 -10.62 13.65
CA ASP A 69 -7.35 -10.15 14.02
C ASP A 69 -7.83 -8.90 13.25
N GLY A 70 -7.34 -8.69 12.02
CA GLY A 70 -7.64 -7.51 11.22
C GLY A 70 -7.07 -6.20 11.80
N ARG A 71 -6.12 -6.28 12.72
CA ARG A 71 -5.51 -5.12 13.40
C ARG A 71 -4.14 -4.78 12.85
N ILE A 72 -3.33 -5.80 12.67
CA ILE A 72 -1.98 -5.72 12.13
C ILE A 72 -1.81 -6.90 11.19
N ALA A 73 -1.13 -6.66 10.09
CA ALA A 73 -0.68 -7.71 9.20
C ALA A 73 0.83 -7.61 9.02
N TYR A 74 1.47 -8.71 8.68
CA TYR A 74 2.87 -8.69 8.29
C TYR A 74 3.12 -9.65 7.13
N ALA A 75 4.20 -9.41 6.44
CA ALA A 75 4.69 -10.25 5.36
C ALA A 75 6.18 -10.50 5.55
N ASP A 76 6.59 -11.75 5.46
CA ASP A 76 7.96 -12.18 5.66
C ASP A 76 8.58 -12.68 4.35
N LEU A 77 9.81 -12.27 4.11
CA LEU A 77 10.70 -12.86 3.14
C LEU A 77 11.81 -13.60 3.90
N PRO A 78 11.77 -14.93 3.96
CA PRO A 78 12.77 -15.69 4.71
C PRO A 78 14.19 -15.46 4.19
N GLY A 79 15.11 -15.13 5.09
CA GLY A 79 16.53 -14.99 4.82
C GLY A 79 17.34 -16.22 5.26
N THR A 80 18.65 -16.16 5.10
CA THR A 80 19.59 -17.23 5.46
C THR A 80 20.42 -16.93 6.73
N GLY A 81 20.28 -15.73 7.29
CA GLY A 81 21.01 -15.26 8.47
C GLY A 81 20.11 -15.08 9.67
N ASP A 82 20.69 -14.72 10.81
CA ASP A 82 19.98 -14.49 12.09
C ASP A 82 19.49 -13.05 12.24
N GLY A 83 19.83 -12.16 11.30
CA GLY A 83 19.41 -10.76 11.34
C GLY A 83 18.02 -10.58 10.72
N VAL A 84 17.25 -9.63 11.29
CA VAL A 84 15.94 -9.21 10.76
C VAL A 84 16.02 -7.74 10.34
N LEU A 85 15.57 -7.44 9.12
CA LEU A 85 15.26 -6.09 8.67
C LEU A 85 13.74 -5.97 8.63
N ALA A 86 13.18 -4.96 9.29
CA ALA A 86 11.75 -4.71 9.29
C ALA A 86 11.43 -3.30 8.79
N THR A 87 10.37 -3.17 8.02
CA THR A 87 9.74 -1.92 7.64
C THR A 87 8.35 -1.84 8.27
N ILE A 88 7.81 -0.65 8.44
CA ILE A 88 6.46 -0.43 8.97
C ILE A 88 5.79 0.59 8.08
N ALA A 89 4.56 0.29 7.68
CA ALA A 89 3.71 1.16 6.89
C ALA A 89 2.24 1.03 7.35
N HIS A 90 1.35 1.92 6.89
CA HIS A 90 -0.08 1.80 7.09
C HIS A 90 -0.84 1.92 5.77
N VAL A 91 -2.05 1.35 5.72
CA VAL A 91 -2.88 1.31 4.51
C VAL A 91 -4.25 1.97 4.69
N ASP A 92 -4.54 2.50 5.88
CA ASP A 92 -5.67 3.38 6.09
C ASP A 92 -5.36 4.80 5.63
N VAL A 93 -6.40 5.56 5.35
CA VAL A 93 -6.27 6.96 4.94
C VAL A 93 -7.27 7.84 5.69
N VAL A 94 -6.92 9.12 5.85
CA VAL A 94 -7.87 10.12 6.36
C VAL A 94 -8.89 10.48 5.28
N PRO A 95 -10.10 10.99 5.67
CA PRO A 95 -11.11 11.45 4.72
C PRO A 95 -10.52 12.37 3.66
N ALA A 96 -10.99 12.22 2.43
CA ALA A 96 -10.46 12.99 1.30
C ALA A 96 -10.58 14.50 1.50
N GLY A 97 -11.67 14.96 2.13
CA GLY A 97 -11.98 16.37 2.29
C GLY A 97 -12.37 17.06 0.99
N PRO A 98 -12.59 18.37 1.02
CA PRO A 98 -12.93 19.16 -0.16
C PRO A 98 -11.71 19.51 -1.01
N GLY A 99 -11.94 19.98 -2.23
CA GLY A 99 -10.91 20.56 -3.11
C GLY A 99 -10.35 19.61 -4.15
N TRP A 100 -10.86 18.41 -4.25
CA TRP A 100 -10.52 17.50 -5.34
C TRP A 100 -11.29 17.87 -6.62
N ASP A 101 -10.58 17.89 -7.73
CA ASP A 101 -11.16 18.09 -9.07
C ASP A 101 -11.50 16.77 -9.78
N SER A 102 -11.21 15.64 -9.12
CA SER A 102 -11.46 14.28 -9.59
C SER A 102 -11.73 13.35 -8.41
N ASN A 103 -12.07 12.07 -8.68
CA ASN A 103 -12.23 11.08 -7.62
C ASN A 103 -10.90 10.90 -6.87
N PRO A 104 -10.84 11.16 -5.55
CA PRO A 104 -9.62 11.01 -4.75
C PRO A 104 -9.14 9.55 -4.64
N PHE A 105 -10.04 8.59 -4.78
CA PHE A 105 -9.75 7.14 -4.76
C PHE A 105 -9.54 6.56 -6.17
N GLU A 106 -9.00 7.36 -7.07
CA GLU A 106 -8.57 6.95 -8.40
C GLU A 106 -7.20 7.56 -8.69
N LEU A 107 -6.18 6.70 -8.80
CA LEU A 107 -4.84 7.17 -9.12
C LEU A 107 -4.83 7.77 -10.53
N ARG A 108 -4.48 9.04 -10.64
CA ARG A 108 -4.38 9.78 -11.89
C ARG A 108 -3.00 10.38 -12.04
N GLU A 109 -2.66 10.77 -13.25
CA GLU A 109 -1.45 11.53 -13.52
C GLU A 109 -1.82 12.98 -13.88
N ARG A 110 -1.12 13.92 -13.26
CA ARG A 110 -1.26 15.35 -13.52
C ARG A 110 0.12 15.98 -13.61
N ASP A 111 0.42 16.63 -14.71
CA ASP A 111 1.71 17.28 -14.97
C ASP A 111 2.92 16.35 -14.78
N GLY A 112 2.77 15.05 -15.09
CA GLY A 112 3.80 14.02 -14.90
C GLY A 112 3.91 13.45 -13.49
N TYR A 113 3.02 13.84 -12.56
CA TYR A 113 2.99 13.35 -11.19
C TYR A 113 1.73 12.51 -10.92
N PRO A 114 1.84 11.37 -10.24
CA PRO A 114 0.70 10.63 -9.77
C PRO A 114 -0.02 11.40 -8.67
N VAL A 115 -1.36 11.38 -8.68
CA VAL A 115 -2.22 12.06 -7.71
C VAL A 115 -3.33 11.11 -7.26
N GLY A 116 -3.55 11.00 -5.94
CA GLY A 116 -4.60 10.19 -5.34
C GLY A 116 -4.54 10.28 -3.81
N ARG A 117 -5.66 9.96 -3.13
CA ARG A 117 -5.67 9.89 -1.66
C ARG A 117 -4.78 8.74 -1.19
N GLY A 118 -3.96 8.97 -0.17
CA GLY A 118 -3.04 7.97 0.36
C GLY A 118 -1.76 7.77 -0.44
N LEU A 119 -1.60 8.38 -1.63
CA LEU A 119 -0.42 8.18 -2.46
C LEU A 119 0.90 8.51 -1.75
N VAL A 120 0.91 9.53 -0.91
CA VAL A 120 2.11 9.97 -0.17
C VAL A 120 2.09 9.44 1.26
N ASP A 121 0.91 9.30 1.83
CA ASP A 121 0.69 8.93 3.23
C ASP A 121 -0.48 7.93 3.35
N ASP A 122 -0.25 6.62 3.33
CA ASP A 122 1.05 5.92 3.22
C ASP A 122 1.02 4.81 2.14
N ASN A 123 -0.06 4.70 1.31
CA ASN A 123 -0.25 3.64 0.32
C ASN A 123 0.89 3.55 -0.72
N GLY A 124 1.45 4.68 -1.13
CA GLY A 124 2.60 4.69 -2.04
C GLY A 124 3.86 4.13 -1.36
N PRO A 125 4.32 4.70 -0.24
CA PRO A 125 5.45 4.17 0.51
C PRO A 125 5.27 2.69 0.92
N SER A 126 4.08 2.25 1.32
CA SER A 126 3.83 0.85 1.71
C SER A 126 4.05 -0.14 0.58
N VAL A 127 3.78 0.23 -0.68
CA VAL A 127 4.10 -0.59 -1.86
C VAL A 127 5.59 -0.55 -2.21
N LEU A 128 6.26 0.58 -1.94
CA LEU A 128 7.67 0.77 -2.28
C LEU A 128 8.64 0.15 -1.28
N THR A 129 8.16 -0.22 -0.09
CA THR A 129 8.98 -0.76 1.01
C THR A 129 8.38 -2.03 1.61
N PRO A 130 7.98 -3.01 0.78
CA PRO A 130 7.42 -4.27 1.28
C PRO A 130 8.44 -5.11 2.04
#